data_029db48a755571ecb604579057bbf478
#
_entry.id   029db48a755571ecb604579057bbf478
#
_cell.length_a   1.000
_cell.length_b   1.000
_cell.length_c   1.000
_cell.angle_alpha   90.00
_cell.angle_beta   90.00
_cell.angle_gamma   90.00
#
_symmetry.space_group_name_H-M   'P 1'
#
loop_
_entity.id
_entity.type
_entity.pdbx_description
1 polymer ?
#
loop_
_entity_poly.entity_id
_entity_poly.type
_entity_poly.pdbx_seq_one_letter_code
_entity_poly.pdbx_strand_id
1 'polypeptide(L)'
;MLSAANIVPLRLAKQAGVRKVIAHSHNASAPGIVRKLMDGVNRPRMKHYVNEKFACSEKAGRWLFGDKAFERGEVTLVANAIETDKYGFSESNRRKIREKLGISGDALVVGHVGRFQVQKNHEAILRIFHEIQRKEPAARLCLIGDGELKEQIQEQAKKAGVLDKIIFTGVCQDVERYLSAMDVFLFPSLFEGLPFTLLEAQA
;
A
#
# COMPACT_ATOMS: atom_id res chain seq x y z
N MET A 1 12.33 -2.18 -3.03
CA MET A 1 11.98 -1.37 -1.85
C MET A 1 13.27 -0.93 -1.17
N LEU A 2 13.63 0.36 -1.23
CA LEU A 2 14.84 0.88 -0.58
C LEU A 2 14.53 1.08 0.91
N SER A 3 14.98 0.16 1.74
CA SER A 3 15.28 0.44 3.14
C SER A 3 16.78 0.65 3.26
N ALA A 4 17.26 1.25 4.35
CA ALA A 4 18.70 1.35 4.60
C ALA A 4 19.41 -0.02 4.65
N ALA A 5 18.65 -1.13 4.79
CA ALA A 5 19.16 -2.49 4.63
C ALA A 5 19.76 -2.75 3.22
N ASN A 6 19.30 -2.03 2.20
CA ASN A 6 19.76 -2.17 0.81
C ASN A 6 20.88 -1.20 0.42
N ILE A 7 21.85 -1.01 1.29
CA ILE A 7 23.03 -0.15 1.02
C ILE A 7 23.93 -0.71 -0.11
N VAL A 8 23.87 -2.03 -0.36
CA VAL A 8 24.75 -2.70 -1.33
C VAL A 8 24.59 -2.15 -2.75
N PRO A 9 23.39 -2.00 -3.32
CA PRO A 9 23.21 -1.41 -4.64
C PRO A 9 23.76 0.01 -4.74
N LEU A 10 23.58 0.83 -3.70
CA LEU A 10 24.09 2.21 -3.66
C LEU A 10 25.63 2.24 -3.70
N ARG A 11 26.26 1.34 -2.91
CA ARG A 11 27.71 1.18 -2.89
C ARG A 11 28.26 0.73 -4.24
N LEU A 12 27.63 -0.28 -4.85
CA LEU A 12 28.04 -0.79 -6.15
C LEU A 12 27.87 0.26 -7.26
N ALA A 13 26.78 1.01 -7.27
CA ALA A 13 26.60 2.11 -8.22
C ALA A 13 27.72 3.16 -8.10
N LYS A 14 28.09 3.53 -6.87
CA LYS A 14 29.20 4.46 -6.64
C LYS A 14 30.53 3.89 -7.11
N GLN A 15 30.81 2.62 -6.84
CA GLN A 15 32.04 1.91 -7.27
C GLN A 15 32.12 1.77 -8.80
N ALA A 16 30.97 1.59 -9.46
CA ALA A 16 30.87 1.54 -10.92
C ALA A 16 30.99 2.91 -11.61
N GLY A 17 31.27 4.00 -10.86
CA GLY A 17 31.46 5.33 -11.41
C GLY A 17 30.16 6.05 -11.78
N VAL A 18 28.99 5.62 -11.27
CA VAL A 18 27.72 6.33 -11.48
C VAL A 18 27.84 7.73 -10.88
N ARG A 19 27.71 8.75 -11.72
CA ARG A 19 27.94 10.15 -11.35
C ARG A 19 26.94 10.66 -10.31
N LYS A 20 25.66 10.25 -10.42
CA LYS A 20 24.59 10.70 -9.55
C LYS A 20 23.79 9.51 -9.03
N VAL A 21 23.89 9.25 -7.74
CA VAL A 21 23.18 8.18 -7.03
C VAL A 21 22.09 8.82 -6.19
N ILE A 22 20.83 8.44 -6.44
CA ILE A 22 19.66 8.96 -5.75
C ILE A 22 19.08 7.86 -4.83
N ALA A 23 18.80 8.19 -3.59
CA ALA A 23 18.00 7.35 -2.71
C ALA A 23 16.63 7.97 -2.53
N HIS A 24 15.57 7.23 -2.87
CA HIS A 24 14.18 7.68 -2.73
C HIS A 24 13.44 6.82 -1.70
N SER A 25 12.96 7.46 -0.63
CA SER A 25 12.19 6.81 0.44
C SER A 25 10.71 6.79 0.12
N HIS A 26 10.13 5.58 0.05
CA HIS A 26 8.69 5.36 -0.17
C HIS A 26 7.95 4.80 1.05
N ASN A 27 8.67 4.43 2.12
CA ASN A 27 8.10 3.85 3.33
C ASN A 27 8.43 4.70 4.56
N ALA A 28 7.54 4.65 5.56
CA ALA A 28 7.72 5.33 6.83
C ALA A 28 8.06 4.36 7.99
N SER A 29 8.23 3.07 7.71
CA SER A 29 8.61 2.06 8.71
C SER A 29 9.15 0.79 8.02
N ALA A 30 9.86 -0.04 8.80
CA ALA A 30 10.24 -1.39 8.41
C ALA A 30 10.00 -2.34 9.58
N PRO A 31 9.20 -3.40 9.42
CA PRO A 31 8.96 -4.38 10.47
C PRO A 31 10.18 -5.28 10.69
N GLY A 32 10.33 -5.75 11.94
CA GLY A 32 11.33 -6.74 12.31
C GLY A 32 12.59 -6.15 12.99
N ILE A 33 13.06 -6.85 14.02
CA ILE A 33 14.22 -6.44 14.86
C ILE A 33 15.50 -6.43 14.02
N VAL A 34 15.74 -7.49 13.25
CA VAL A 34 16.94 -7.61 12.39
C VAL A 34 17.03 -6.43 11.42
N ARG A 35 15.90 -6.06 10.82
CA ARG A 35 15.84 -4.95 9.87
C ARG A 35 16.10 -3.61 10.55
N LYS A 36 15.57 -3.40 11.76
CA LYS A 36 15.86 -2.20 12.56
C LYS A 36 17.35 -2.08 12.90
N LEU A 37 18.00 -3.18 13.26
CA LEU A 37 19.44 -3.20 13.51
C LEU A 37 20.26 -2.89 12.24
N MET A 38 19.91 -3.52 11.11
CA MET A 38 20.55 -3.23 9.82
C MET A 38 20.35 -1.77 9.39
N ASP A 39 19.16 -1.21 9.59
CA ASP A 39 18.88 0.18 9.31
C ASP A 39 19.74 1.11 10.21
N GLY A 40 19.86 0.80 11.49
CA GLY A 40 20.69 1.55 12.42
C GLY A 40 22.18 1.61 12.01
N VAL A 41 22.70 0.50 11.50
CA VAL A 41 24.09 0.40 11.01
C VAL A 41 24.28 1.07 9.64
N ASN A 42 23.32 0.94 8.75
CA ASN A 42 23.46 1.35 7.35
C ASN A 42 23.07 2.80 7.08
N ARG A 43 22.11 3.36 7.82
CA ARG A 43 21.69 4.77 7.66
C ARG A 43 22.85 5.75 7.70
N PRO A 44 23.77 5.72 8.70
CA PRO A 44 24.92 6.62 8.72
C PRO A 44 25.85 6.43 7.52
N ARG A 45 25.92 5.21 6.98
CA ARG A 45 26.79 4.88 5.85
C ARG A 45 26.22 5.32 4.51
N MET A 46 24.90 5.44 4.38
CA MET A 46 24.23 5.85 3.14
C MET A 46 24.74 7.20 2.61
N LYS A 47 25.05 8.15 3.51
CA LYS A 47 25.57 9.47 3.15
C LYS A 47 26.83 9.43 2.26
N HIS A 48 27.62 8.34 2.32
CA HIS A 48 28.84 8.19 1.52
C HIS A 48 28.56 7.70 0.09
N TYR A 49 27.38 7.16 -0.17
CA TYR A 49 27.02 6.53 -1.45
C TYR A 49 25.91 7.28 -2.20
N VAL A 50 25.22 8.20 -1.54
CA VAL A 50 24.05 8.91 -2.06
C VAL A 50 24.41 10.37 -2.29
N ASN A 51 24.13 10.87 -3.50
CA ASN A 51 24.28 12.28 -3.85
C ASN A 51 23.02 13.08 -3.52
N GLU A 52 21.83 12.49 -3.80
CA GLU A 52 20.54 13.13 -3.60
C GLU A 52 19.62 12.26 -2.75
N LYS A 53 18.88 12.88 -1.85
CA LYS A 53 17.92 12.24 -0.95
C LYS A 53 16.52 12.68 -1.31
N PHE A 54 15.69 11.75 -1.79
CA PHE A 54 14.29 12.01 -2.11
C PHE A 54 13.37 11.23 -1.19
N ALA A 55 12.19 11.77 -0.92
CA ALA A 55 11.17 11.09 -0.14
C ALA A 55 9.76 11.42 -0.68
N CYS A 56 8.85 10.43 -0.66
CA CYS A 56 7.46 10.64 -1.09
C CYS A 56 6.62 11.41 -0.06
N SER A 57 7.08 11.52 1.19
CA SER A 57 6.46 12.29 2.25
C SER A 57 7.49 12.67 3.32
N GLU A 58 7.19 13.67 4.14
CA GLU A 58 8.03 14.05 5.28
C GLU A 58 8.32 12.87 6.21
N LYS A 59 7.28 12.09 6.56
CA LYS A 59 7.41 10.91 7.40
C LYS A 59 8.38 9.87 6.81
N ALA A 60 8.31 9.64 5.49
CA ALA A 60 9.23 8.74 4.80
C ALA A 60 10.67 9.28 4.77
N GLY A 61 10.81 10.59 4.59
CA GLY A 61 12.11 11.28 4.61
C GLY A 61 12.79 11.21 5.97
N ARG A 62 12.08 11.57 7.03
CA ARG A 62 12.57 11.49 8.40
C ARG A 62 12.91 10.05 8.81
N TRP A 63 12.08 9.11 8.42
CA TRP A 63 12.33 7.69 8.71
C TRP A 63 13.63 7.17 8.09
N LEU A 64 13.90 7.46 6.81
CA LEU A 64 15.08 6.92 6.12
C LEU A 64 16.35 7.72 6.38
N PHE A 65 16.28 9.06 6.36
CA PHE A 65 17.44 9.93 6.39
C PHE A 65 17.67 10.60 7.77
N GLY A 66 16.67 10.52 8.66
CA GLY A 66 16.68 11.11 10.00
C GLY A 66 16.20 12.56 10.02
N ASP A 67 15.76 12.99 11.22
CA ASP A 67 15.20 14.35 11.44
C ASP A 67 16.19 15.45 11.08
N LYS A 68 17.45 15.30 11.51
CA LYS A 68 18.50 16.30 11.25
C LYS A 68 18.74 16.56 9.76
N ALA A 69 18.72 15.51 8.92
CA ALA A 69 18.89 15.67 7.49
C ALA A 69 17.68 16.38 6.85
N PHE A 70 16.48 16.06 7.34
CA PHE A 70 15.25 16.69 6.88
C PHE A 70 15.21 18.18 7.27
N GLU A 71 15.49 18.52 8.52
CA GLU A 71 15.51 19.90 9.04
C GLU A 71 16.55 20.80 8.38
N ARG A 72 17.66 20.21 7.91
CA ARG A 72 18.68 20.93 7.14
C ARG A 72 18.33 21.13 5.67
N GLY A 73 17.16 20.69 5.21
CA GLY A 73 16.76 20.77 3.81
C GLY A 73 17.55 19.84 2.88
N GLU A 74 18.20 18.80 3.40
CA GLU A 74 18.98 17.84 2.61
C GLU A 74 18.10 16.80 1.91
N VAL A 75 16.78 16.78 2.17
CA VAL A 75 15.83 15.81 1.63
C VAL A 75 14.80 16.54 0.77
N THR A 76 14.77 16.23 -0.51
CA THR A 76 13.78 16.77 -1.44
C THR A 76 12.51 15.93 -1.39
N LEU A 77 11.37 16.57 -1.18
CA LEU A 77 10.07 15.90 -1.27
C LEU A 77 9.67 15.75 -2.73
N VAL A 78 9.47 14.50 -3.15
CA VAL A 78 8.95 14.10 -4.46
C VAL A 78 7.75 13.21 -4.19
N ALA A 79 6.57 13.83 -4.08
CA ALA A 79 5.33 13.13 -3.80
C ALA A 79 5.00 12.13 -4.91
N ASN A 80 4.40 11.00 -4.53
CA ASN A 80 3.80 10.11 -5.52
C ASN A 80 2.65 10.83 -6.23
N ALA A 81 2.54 10.63 -7.53
CA ALA A 81 1.46 11.17 -8.35
C ALA A 81 0.83 10.06 -9.18
N ILE A 82 -0.41 10.26 -9.57
CA ILE A 82 -1.19 9.36 -10.41
C ILE A 82 -1.80 10.14 -11.57
N GLU A 83 -2.21 9.43 -12.62
CA GLU A 83 -3.03 9.98 -13.71
C GLU A 83 -4.48 10.00 -13.24
N THR A 84 -4.94 11.11 -12.67
CA THR A 84 -6.28 11.22 -12.05
C THR A 84 -7.42 10.87 -13.01
N ASP A 85 -7.32 11.26 -14.28
CA ASP A 85 -8.33 10.98 -15.30
C ASP A 85 -8.58 9.47 -15.49
N LYS A 86 -7.57 8.64 -15.23
CA LYS A 86 -7.69 7.18 -15.30
C LYS A 86 -8.55 6.61 -14.17
N TYR A 87 -8.53 7.24 -13.01
CA TYR A 87 -9.17 6.73 -11.79
C TYR A 87 -10.53 7.38 -11.50
N GLY A 88 -10.96 8.32 -12.33
CA GLY A 88 -12.28 8.94 -12.21
C GLY A 88 -13.41 7.91 -12.20
N PHE A 89 -14.45 8.17 -11.40
CA PHE A 89 -15.61 7.29 -11.29
C PHE A 89 -16.28 7.05 -12.65
N SER A 90 -16.60 5.79 -12.94
CA SER A 90 -17.29 5.37 -14.17
C SER A 90 -18.47 4.46 -13.87
N GLU A 91 -19.69 4.94 -14.11
CA GLU A 91 -20.91 4.15 -13.97
C GLU A 91 -20.92 2.90 -14.87
N SER A 92 -20.34 3.00 -16.06
CA SER A 92 -20.19 1.86 -16.96
C SER A 92 -19.27 0.78 -16.37
N ASN A 93 -18.13 1.19 -15.79
CA ASN A 93 -17.23 0.25 -15.12
C ASN A 93 -17.88 -0.34 -13.87
N ARG A 94 -18.58 0.48 -13.08
CA ARG A 94 -19.31 0.03 -11.89
C ARG A 94 -20.28 -1.12 -12.25
N ARG A 95 -21.14 -0.93 -13.23
CA ARG A 95 -22.08 -1.98 -13.68
C ARG A 95 -21.36 -3.24 -14.15
N LYS A 96 -20.40 -3.11 -15.05
CA LYS A 96 -19.66 -4.25 -15.62
C LYS A 96 -18.93 -5.07 -14.57
N ILE A 97 -18.28 -4.42 -13.60
CA ILE A 97 -17.53 -5.12 -12.55
C ILE A 97 -18.49 -5.76 -11.56
N ARG A 98 -19.57 -5.08 -11.15
CA ARG A 98 -20.57 -5.69 -10.26
C ARG A 98 -21.24 -6.91 -10.90
N GLU A 99 -21.61 -6.83 -12.16
CA GLU A 99 -22.14 -7.97 -12.93
C GLU A 99 -21.14 -9.13 -13.00
N LYS A 100 -19.88 -8.84 -13.37
CA LYS A 100 -18.78 -9.82 -13.42
C LYS A 100 -18.56 -10.54 -12.08
N LEU A 101 -18.74 -9.83 -10.97
CA LEU A 101 -18.53 -10.34 -9.61
C LEU A 101 -19.81 -10.92 -8.97
N GLY A 102 -20.94 -10.90 -9.67
CA GLY A 102 -22.22 -11.37 -9.15
C GLY A 102 -22.75 -10.54 -7.98
N ILE A 103 -22.48 -9.23 -7.97
CA ILE A 103 -22.89 -8.31 -6.91
C ILE A 103 -24.20 -7.64 -7.33
N SER A 104 -25.22 -7.68 -6.46
CA SER A 104 -26.48 -6.92 -6.66
C SER A 104 -26.21 -5.42 -6.78
N GLY A 105 -27.00 -4.72 -7.62
CA GLY A 105 -26.84 -3.29 -7.88
C GLY A 105 -26.84 -2.43 -6.62
N ASP A 106 -27.67 -2.81 -5.66
CA ASP A 106 -27.93 -2.07 -4.41
C ASP A 106 -27.04 -2.52 -3.25
N ALA A 107 -26.27 -3.61 -3.42
CA ALA A 107 -25.40 -4.08 -2.34
C ALA A 107 -24.29 -3.06 -2.02
N LEU A 108 -24.07 -2.82 -0.75
CA LEU A 108 -22.91 -2.05 -0.29
C LEU A 108 -21.63 -2.83 -0.59
N VAL A 109 -20.73 -2.25 -1.39
CA VAL A 109 -19.44 -2.84 -1.73
C VAL A 109 -18.33 -2.10 -0.99
N VAL A 110 -17.75 -2.80 -0.02
CA VAL A 110 -16.54 -2.37 0.68
C VAL A 110 -15.33 -2.92 -0.04
N GLY A 111 -14.32 -2.11 -0.30
CA GLY A 111 -13.15 -2.53 -1.06
C GLY A 111 -11.82 -2.25 -0.38
N HIS A 112 -10.83 -3.03 -0.77
CA HIS A 112 -9.43 -2.79 -0.43
C HIS A 112 -8.52 -3.26 -1.57
N VAL A 113 -7.48 -2.49 -1.84
CA VAL A 113 -6.43 -2.84 -2.81
C VAL A 113 -5.09 -2.88 -2.10
N GLY A 114 -4.47 -4.04 -2.06
CA GLY A 114 -3.18 -4.18 -1.42
C GLY A 114 -2.66 -5.61 -1.36
N ARG A 115 -1.34 -5.74 -1.19
CA ARG A 115 -0.71 -7.02 -0.99
C ARG A 115 -1.11 -7.63 0.36
N PHE A 116 -1.45 -8.91 0.41
CA PHE A 116 -1.75 -9.63 1.64
C PHE A 116 -0.50 -9.82 2.50
N GLN A 117 -0.18 -8.78 3.27
CA GLN A 117 0.97 -8.73 4.18
C GLN A 117 0.63 -7.93 5.44
N VAL A 118 1.40 -8.11 6.49
CA VAL A 118 1.17 -7.48 7.81
C VAL A 118 0.91 -5.96 7.71
N GLN A 119 1.64 -5.27 6.85
CA GLN A 119 1.51 -3.82 6.66
C GLN A 119 0.08 -3.39 6.32
N LYS A 120 -0.62 -4.13 5.46
CA LYS A 120 -1.96 -3.79 4.97
C LYS A 120 -3.10 -4.10 5.94
N ASN A 121 -2.79 -4.88 7.00
CA ASN A 121 -3.70 -5.12 8.14
C ASN A 121 -5.07 -5.66 7.73
N HIS A 122 -5.07 -6.70 6.91
CA HIS A 122 -6.31 -7.35 6.45
C HIS A 122 -7.17 -7.88 7.61
N GLU A 123 -6.57 -8.19 8.76
CA GLU A 123 -7.32 -8.58 9.96
C GLU A 123 -8.25 -7.45 10.45
N ALA A 124 -7.79 -6.19 10.41
CA ALA A 124 -8.66 -5.06 10.73
C ALA A 124 -9.77 -4.89 9.69
N ILE A 125 -9.47 -5.12 8.39
CA ILE A 125 -10.49 -5.10 7.34
C ILE A 125 -11.59 -6.13 7.63
N LEU A 126 -11.22 -7.36 7.99
CA LEU A 126 -12.18 -8.41 8.32
C LEU A 126 -13.03 -8.03 9.53
N ARG A 127 -12.44 -7.50 10.61
CA ARG A 127 -13.19 -7.06 11.80
C ARG A 127 -14.20 -5.97 11.46
N ILE A 128 -13.78 -4.95 10.69
CA ILE A 128 -14.65 -3.85 10.26
C ILE A 128 -15.77 -4.40 9.37
N PHE A 129 -15.43 -5.26 8.40
CA PHE A 129 -16.44 -5.82 7.50
C PHE A 129 -17.45 -6.72 8.22
N HIS A 130 -17.03 -7.51 9.20
CA HIS A 130 -17.93 -8.31 10.02
C HIS A 130 -18.98 -7.43 10.71
N GLU A 131 -18.61 -6.27 11.26
CA GLU A 131 -19.56 -5.35 11.88
C GLU A 131 -20.48 -4.67 10.84
N ILE A 132 -19.97 -4.37 9.64
CA ILE A 132 -20.80 -3.86 8.54
C ILE A 132 -21.83 -4.92 8.14
N GLN A 133 -21.39 -6.15 7.91
CA GLN A 133 -22.23 -7.25 7.44
C GLN A 133 -23.38 -7.58 8.41
N ARG A 134 -23.19 -7.36 9.72
CA ARG A 134 -24.26 -7.51 10.72
C ARG A 134 -25.38 -6.49 10.54
N LYS A 135 -25.08 -5.29 10.03
CA LYS A 135 -26.06 -4.21 9.80
C LYS A 135 -26.60 -4.23 8.38
N GLU A 136 -25.76 -4.63 7.44
CA GLU A 136 -26.05 -4.69 6.00
C GLU A 136 -25.77 -6.11 5.47
N PRO A 137 -26.72 -7.07 5.64
CA PRO A 137 -26.50 -8.46 5.25
C PRO A 137 -26.20 -8.68 3.77
N ALA A 138 -26.59 -7.74 2.89
CA ALA A 138 -26.30 -7.76 1.48
C ALA A 138 -24.89 -7.24 1.14
N ALA A 139 -24.17 -6.63 2.09
CA ALA A 139 -22.85 -6.08 1.85
C ALA A 139 -21.86 -7.13 1.32
N ARG A 140 -20.93 -6.67 0.48
CA ARG A 140 -19.82 -7.47 -0.07
C ARG A 140 -18.50 -6.81 0.24
N LEU A 141 -17.48 -7.63 0.49
CA LEU A 141 -16.09 -7.15 0.61
C LEU A 141 -15.30 -7.60 -0.63
N CYS A 142 -14.72 -6.66 -1.34
CA CYS A 142 -13.87 -6.92 -2.50
C CYS A 142 -12.40 -6.68 -2.12
N LEU A 143 -11.60 -7.74 -2.12
CA LEU A 143 -10.17 -7.71 -1.79
C LEU A 143 -9.34 -7.95 -3.04
N ILE A 144 -8.60 -6.92 -3.48
CA ILE A 144 -7.76 -6.96 -4.67
C ILE A 144 -6.30 -7.06 -4.26
N GLY A 145 -5.64 -8.10 -4.75
CA GLY A 145 -4.23 -8.36 -4.48
C GLY A 145 -3.94 -9.82 -4.17
N ASP A 146 -2.69 -10.08 -3.85
CA ASP A 146 -2.19 -11.39 -3.44
C ASP A 146 -1.07 -11.23 -2.40
N GLY A 147 -0.63 -12.29 -1.75
CA GLY A 147 0.47 -12.27 -0.78
C GLY A 147 0.42 -13.38 0.23
N GLU A 148 1.47 -13.43 1.05
CA GLU A 148 1.76 -14.51 1.99
C GLU A 148 0.69 -14.76 3.07
N LEU A 149 -0.16 -13.77 3.36
CA LEU A 149 -1.21 -13.89 4.39
C LEU A 149 -2.58 -14.25 3.81
N LYS A 150 -2.73 -14.43 2.50
CA LYS A 150 -4.04 -14.63 1.87
C LYS A 150 -4.79 -15.84 2.44
N GLU A 151 -4.13 -16.99 2.52
CA GLU A 151 -4.73 -18.21 3.06
C GLU A 151 -5.16 -18.03 4.54
N GLN A 152 -4.31 -17.39 5.33
CA GLN A 152 -4.64 -17.08 6.74
C GLN A 152 -5.88 -16.18 6.83
N ILE A 153 -5.99 -15.17 5.98
CA ILE A 153 -7.14 -14.26 5.95
C ILE A 153 -8.42 -14.99 5.50
N GLN A 154 -8.32 -15.91 4.54
CA GLN A 154 -9.45 -16.75 4.13
C GLN A 154 -9.93 -17.65 5.27
N GLU A 155 -9.02 -18.28 6.02
CA GLU A 155 -9.36 -19.09 7.19
C GLU A 155 -10.02 -18.26 8.32
N GLN A 156 -9.51 -17.04 8.54
CA GLN A 156 -10.12 -16.11 9.51
C GLN A 156 -11.53 -15.70 9.08
N ALA A 157 -11.74 -15.40 7.79
CA ALA A 157 -13.04 -15.06 7.23
C ALA A 157 -14.04 -16.23 7.37
N LYS A 158 -13.57 -17.46 7.15
CA LYS A 158 -14.38 -18.68 7.34
C LYS A 158 -14.81 -18.86 8.80
N LYS A 159 -13.87 -18.70 9.74
CA LYS A 159 -14.17 -18.78 11.18
C LYS A 159 -15.14 -17.68 11.64
N ALA A 160 -15.06 -16.50 11.01
CA ALA A 160 -15.99 -15.39 11.27
C ALA A 160 -17.36 -15.55 10.57
N GLY A 161 -17.54 -16.57 9.73
CA GLY A 161 -18.81 -16.82 9.01
C GLY A 161 -19.12 -15.82 7.91
N VAL A 162 -18.10 -15.13 7.37
CA VAL A 162 -18.28 -14.07 6.34
C VAL A 162 -17.57 -14.38 5.02
N LEU A 163 -16.98 -15.57 4.89
CA LEU A 163 -16.19 -15.93 3.71
C LEU A 163 -17.01 -15.87 2.41
N ASP A 164 -18.28 -16.27 2.43
CA ASP A 164 -19.21 -16.22 1.29
C ASP A 164 -19.59 -14.79 0.86
N LYS A 165 -19.29 -13.80 1.69
CA LYS A 165 -19.50 -12.37 1.43
C LYS A 165 -18.25 -11.66 0.91
N ILE A 166 -17.11 -12.37 0.83
CA ILE A 166 -15.83 -11.80 0.45
C ILE A 166 -15.40 -12.29 -0.93
N ILE A 167 -15.06 -11.36 -1.79
CA ILE A 167 -14.57 -11.62 -3.14
C ILE A 167 -13.06 -11.38 -3.16
N PHE A 168 -12.29 -12.44 -3.40
CA PHE A 168 -10.84 -12.39 -3.57
C PHE A 168 -10.52 -12.40 -5.08
N THR A 169 -10.21 -11.25 -5.65
CA THR A 169 -10.00 -11.13 -7.10
C THR A 169 -8.61 -11.60 -7.56
N GLY A 170 -7.64 -11.71 -6.63
CA GLY A 170 -6.23 -11.81 -6.99
C GLY A 170 -5.68 -10.47 -7.46
N VAL A 171 -4.54 -10.51 -8.18
CA VAL A 171 -3.92 -9.32 -8.75
C VAL A 171 -4.68 -8.89 -10.00
N CYS A 172 -5.13 -7.64 -10.06
CA CYS A 172 -5.80 -7.04 -11.21
C CYS A 172 -4.90 -5.97 -11.85
N GLN A 173 -4.96 -5.85 -13.18
CA GLN A 173 -4.25 -4.80 -13.92
C GLN A 173 -5.12 -3.55 -14.14
N ASP A 174 -6.44 -3.70 -14.09
CA ASP A 174 -7.47 -2.69 -14.33
C ASP A 174 -8.15 -2.26 -13.02
N VAL A 175 -7.34 -1.93 -12.01
CA VAL A 175 -7.79 -1.58 -10.64
C VAL A 175 -8.78 -0.42 -10.65
N GLU A 176 -8.63 0.54 -11.55
CA GLU A 176 -9.52 1.71 -11.71
C GLU A 176 -10.99 1.31 -11.96
N ARG A 177 -11.21 0.20 -12.66
CA ARG A 177 -12.56 -0.31 -12.90
C ARG A 177 -13.19 -0.89 -11.64
N TYR A 178 -12.38 -1.58 -10.85
CA TYR A 178 -12.84 -2.18 -9.59
C TYR A 178 -13.10 -1.09 -8.54
N LEU A 179 -12.30 -0.01 -8.51
CA LEU A 179 -12.54 1.13 -7.63
C LEU A 179 -13.92 1.76 -7.92
N SER A 180 -14.30 1.90 -9.20
CA SER A 180 -15.64 2.37 -9.56
C SER A 180 -16.78 1.47 -9.05
N ALA A 181 -16.52 0.16 -8.82
CA ALA A 181 -17.53 -0.77 -8.30
C ALA A 181 -17.74 -0.69 -6.78
N MET A 182 -16.81 -0.05 -6.06
CA MET A 182 -16.85 0.10 -4.61
C MET A 182 -17.66 1.31 -4.18
N ASP A 183 -18.26 1.25 -3.00
CA ASP A 183 -18.92 2.38 -2.34
C ASP A 183 -18.05 2.96 -1.24
N VAL A 184 -17.26 2.10 -0.58
CA VAL A 184 -16.35 2.47 0.51
C VAL A 184 -15.00 1.81 0.31
N PHE A 185 -13.93 2.57 0.37
CA PHE A 185 -12.56 2.06 0.33
C PHE A 185 -11.96 2.02 1.74
N LEU A 186 -11.60 0.84 2.24
CA LEU A 186 -10.96 0.66 3.54
C LEU A 186 -9.44 0.68 3.40
N PHE A 187 -8.77 1.48 4.22
CA PHE A 187 -7.33 1.59 4.21
C PHE A 187 -6.70 1.59 5.62
N PRO A 188 -6.82 0.49 6.39
CA PRO A 188 -6.31 0.42 7.76
C PRO A 188 -4.84 0.02 7.87
N SER A 189 -4.01 0.35 6.87
CA SER A 189 -2.59 0.04 6.87
C SER A 189 -1.89 0.53 8.13
N LEU A 190 -1.01 -0.29 8.71
CA LEU A 190 -0.28 0.04 9.93
C LEU A 190 0.77 1.14 9.72
N PHE A 191 1.35 1.19 8.54
CA PHE A 191 2.33 2.21 8.16
C PHE A 191 2.41 2.36 6.64
N GLU A 192 2.55 3.62 6.19
CA GLU A 192 2.71 3.98 4.78
C GLU A 192 3.63 5.21 4.66
N GLY A 193 4.17 5.42 3.48
CA GLY A 193 4.80 6.68 3.11
C GLY A 193 3.76 7.64 2.49
N LEU A 194 3.45 7.41 1.21
CA LEU A 194 2.34 8.01 0.47
C LEU A 194 1.82 6.91 -0.48
N PRO A 195 0.75 6.17 -0.11
CA PRO A 195 0.31 5.01 -0.86
C PRO A 195 -0.43 5.40 -2.13
N PHE A 196 -0.03 4.83 -3.28
CA PHE A 196 -0.70 5.02 -4.56
C PHE A 196 -2.18 4.62 -4.50
N THR A 197 -2.49 3.46 -3.92
CA THR A 197 -3.87 2.95 -3.86
C THR A 197 -4.83 3.88 -3.13
N LEU A 198 -4.35 4.70 -2.17
CA LEU A 198 -5.18 5.70 -1.53
C LEU A 198 -5.42 6.90 -2.44
N LEU A 199 -4.41 7.34 -3.19
CA LEU A 199 -4.56 8.41 -4.20
C LEU A 199 -5.51 7.95 -5.31
N GLU A 200 -5.35 6.72 -5.79
CA GLU A 200 -6.18 6.09 -6.81
C GLU A 200 -7.66 6.00 -6.38
N ALA A 201 -7.91 5.69 -5.10
CA ALA A 201 -9.28 5.58 -4.59
C ALA A 201 -9.94 6.95 -4.29
N GLN A 202 -9.17 8.03 -4.26
CA GLN A 202 -9.64 9.41 -4.00
C GLN A 202 -9.84 10.22 -5.28
N ALA A 203 -9.32 9.77 -6.40
CA ALA A 203 -9.48 10.42 -7.70
C ALA A 203 -10.85 10.11 -8.32
#